data_1cceea8c1f3ca59de0f376c2594f458b
#
_entry.id   1cceea8c1f3ca59de0f376c2594f458b
#
_cell.length_a   1.000
_cell.length_b   1.000
_cell.length_c   1.000
_cell.angle_alpha   90.00
_cell.angle_beta   90.00
_cell.angle_gamma   90.00
#
_symmetry.space_group_name_H-M   'P 1'
#
loop_
_entity.id
_entity.type
_entity.pdbx_description
1 polymer ?
#
loop_
_entity_poly.entity_id
_entity_poly.type
_entity_poly.pdbx_seq_one_letter_code
_entity_poly.pdbx_strand_id
1 'polypeptide(L)'
;MKRLYISLFISMIVFTVQAQTFSGKWYTWIKSNDVTGLICYNFLNNNNFSMSITISLEKEHAIKIDSDVSISGTFEQSGKALTLVTDENTVKVNSNLSFIGELKEACEENPQLMNKMKSMLPEMNRQIDAEFKKLMLLYASFGTYTQIAKVNENELHLINRNGKKECYTRKKETMEEFELRQQKTQEKEDAALKEDKIYHVSVDADKPAFPVGENALSDFISKNLRYPIFAKENGIQGRVQVSFIVEKDGSLTDFVITQSAHPSLDKEAIRVLQSMPKWNPGKHHGQFVTALKYMYVFFDL
;
A
#
# COMPACT_ATOMS: atom_id res chain seq x y z
N MET A 1 -8.02 26.55 33.80
CA MET A 1 -8.32 27.01 32.42
C MET A 1 -7.09 27.26 31.57
N LYS A 2 -6.02 27.95 32.03
CA LYS A 2 -4.80 28.17 31.19
C LYS A 2 -4.06 26.92 30.73
N ARG A 3 -4.06 25.82 31.51
CA ARG A 3 -3.40 24.55 31.10
C ARG A 3 -4.15 23.78 30.00
N LEU A 4 -5.46 23.94 29.88
CA LEU A 4 -6.29 23.30 28.85
C LEU A 4 -6.05 23.93 27.46
N TYR A 5 -5.84 25.26 27.43
CA TYR A 5 -5.57 25.98 26.17
C TYR A 5 -4.17 25.66 25.58
N ILE A 6 -3.18 25.44 26.45
CA ILE A 6 -1.82 25.09 26.02
C ILE A 6 -1.80 23.69 25.44
N SER A 7 -2.54 22.73 26.02
CA SER A 7 -2.67 21.36 25.51
C SER A 7 -3.40 21.32 24.17
N LEU A 8 -4.46 22.12 23.97
CA LEU A 8 -5.14 22.24 22.68
C LEU A 8 -4.24 22.93 21.63
N PHE A 9 -3.46 23.93 22.02
CA PHE A 9 -2.57 24.65 21.11
C PHE A 9 -1.38 23.77 20.67
N ILE A 10 -0.83 22.95 21.56
CA ILE A 10 0.24 21.99 21.25
C ILE A 10 -0.30 20.89 20.34
N SER A 11 -1.52 20.37 20.56
CA SER A 11 -2.13 19.39 19.68
C SER A 11 -2.43 19.97 18.28
N MET A 12 -2.83 21.25 18.22
CA MET A 12 -3.07 21.94 16.94
C MET A 12 -1.76 22.24 16.19
N ILE A 13 -0.67 22.58 16.89
CA ILE A 13 0.65 22.81 16.28
C ILE A 13 1.25 21.48 15.77
N VAL A 14 1.10 20.40 16.53
CA VAL A 14 1.57 19.06 16.08
C VAL A 14 0.76 18.59 14.87
N PHE A 15 -0.55 18.91 14.80
CA PHE A 15 -1.39 18.56 13.64
C PHE A 15 -1.00 19.36 12.37
N THR A 16 -0.67 20.65 12.53
CA THR A 16 -0.25 21.50 11.39
C THR A 16 1.15 21.17 10.87
N VAL A 17 2.08 20.78 11.75
CA VAL A 17 3.43 20.37 11.36
C VAL A 17 3.41 19.02 10.62
N GLN A 18 2.58 18.06 11.05
CA GLN A 18 2.42 16.79 10.31
C GLN A 18 1.72 16.99 8.96
N ALA A 19 0.71 17.87 8.88
CA ALA A 19 0.05 18.18 7.62
C ALA A 19 0.99 18.87 6.62
N GLN A 20 1.90 19.73 7.08
CA GLN A 20 2.89 20.38 6.21
C GLN A 20 3.94 19.42 5.64
N THR A 21 4.36 18.42 6.39
CA THR A 21 5.34 17.42 5.89
C THR A 21 4.73 16.46 4.86
N PHE A 22 3.41 16.25 4.89
CA PHE A 22 2.73 15.33 4.02
C PHE A 22 2.22 15.96 2.72
N SER A 23 1.92 17.27 2.71
CA SER A 23 1.39 17.97 1.54
C SER A 23 2.39 18.04 0.37
N GLY A 24 1.89 18.16 -0.86
CA GLY A 24 2.67 18.29 -2.09
C GLY A 24 2.77 16.99 -2.88
N LYS A 25 3.70 16.96 -3.84
CA LYS A 25 3.83 15.87 -4.81
C LYS A 25 4.76 14.77 -4.32
N TRP A 26 4.36 13.53 -4.54
CA TRP A 26 5.08 12.32 -4.20
C TRP A 26 5.06 11.36 -5.36
N TYR A 27 6.22 10.83 -5.76
CA TYR A 27 6.41 10.04 -6.97
C TYR A 27 6.91 8.63 -6.63
N THR A 28 6.42 7.64 -7.35
CA THR A 28 6.99 6.29 -7.38
C THR A 28 6.80 5.66 -8.74
N TRP A 29 7.64 4.68 -9.07
CA TRP A 29 7.53 3.90 -10.28
C TRP A 29 6.85 2.55 -10.00
N ILE A 30 6.12 2.06 -10.98
CA ILE A 30 5.68 0.67 -11.07
C ILE A 30 6.37 0.03 -12.27
N LYS A 31 6.79 -1.21 -12.11
CA LYS A 31 7.43 -1.98 -13.19
C LYS A 31 6.99 -3.43 -13.11
N SER A 32 6.59 -3.98 -14.24
CA SER A 32 6.42 -5.41 -14.50
C SER A 32 7.00 -5.70 -15.88
N ASN A 33 6.98 -6.96 -16.34
CA ASN A 33 7.66 -7.36 -17.58
C ASN A 33 7.34 -6.45 -18.78
N ASP A 34 6.05 -6.11 -18.97
CA ASP A 34 5.59 -5.37 -20.15
C ASP A 34 5.05 -3.97 -19.82
N VAL A 35 5.04 -3.59 -18.54
CA VAL A 35 4.43 -2.35 -18.07
C VAL A 35 5.40 -1.56 -17.23
N THR A 36 5.60 -0.31 -17.60
CA THR A 36 6.24 0.69 -16.75
C THR A 36 5.27 1.82 -16.46
N GLY A 37 5.28 2.36 -15.27
CA GLY A 37 4.40 3.47 -14.93
C GLY A 37 4.97 4.36 -13.84
N LEU A 38 4.73 5.65 -13.96
CA LEU A 38 5.04 6.65 -12.95
C LEU A 38 3.76 7.08 -12.25
N ILE A 39 3.67 6.84 -10.95
CA ILE A 39 2.59 7.33 -10.10
C ILE A 39 3.02 8.64 -9.45
N CYS A 40 2.14 9.62 -9.47
CA CYS A 40 2.27 10.88 -8.74
C CYS A 40 1.03 11.10 -7.88
N TYR A 41 1.19 11.11 -6.56
CA TYR A 41 0.21 11.67 -5.64
C TYR A 41 0.53 13.14 -5.38
N ASN A 42 -0.49 13.98 -5.35
CA ASN A 42 -0.39 15.37 -4.95
C ASN A 42 -1.40 15.65 -3.84
N PHE A 43 -0.92 15.76 -2.60
CA PHE A 43 -1.75 16.06 -1.44
C PHE A 43 -1.78 17.58 -1.21
N LEU A 44 -2.99 18.12 -1.13
CA LEU A 44 -3.24 19.55 -0.96
C LEU A 44 -3.57 19.86 0.50
N ASN A 45 -3.35 21.10 0.93
CA ASN A 45 -3.54 21.52 2.31
C ASN A 45 -5.01 21.52 2.78
N ASN A 46 -5.96 21.36 1.88
CA ASN A 46 -7.41 21.33 2.14
C ASN A 46 -8.00 19.91 2.16
N ASN A 47 -7.21 18.91 2.50
CA ASN A 47 -7.58 17.50 2.52
C ASN A 47 -8.02 16.92 1.16
N ASN A 48 -7.74 17.61 0.07
CA ASN A 48 -7.92 17.09 -1.27
C ASN A 48 -6.62 16.46 -1.77
N PHE A 49 -6.74 15.47 -2.63
CA PHE A 49 -5.62 14.92 -3.36
C PHE A 49 -5.96 14.76 -4.85
N SER A 50 -4.93 14.70 -5.65
CA SER A 50 -4.99 14.17 -7.01
C SER A 50 -3.93 13.10 -7.19
N MET A 51 -4.26 12.06 -7.95
CA MET A 51 -3.33 11.04 -8.39
C MET A 51 -3.28 11.04 -9.90
N SER A 52 -2.08 10.96 -10.45
CA SER A 52 -1.87 10.69 -11.87
C SER A 52 -0.94 9.51 -12.05
N ILE A 53 -1.21 8.72 -13.08
CA ILE A 53 -0.38 7.58 -13.48
C ILE A 53 -0.10 7.75 -14.96
N THR A 54 1.18 7.88 -15.32
CA THR A 54 1.64 7.76 -16.70
C THR A 54 2.11 6.34 -16.91
N ILE A 55 1.46 5.60 -17.80
CA ILE A 55 1.73 4.18 -18.06
C ILE A 55 2.30 4.04 -19.46
N SER A 56 3.35 3.24 -19.63
CA SER A 56 3.83 2.74 -20.91
C SER A 56 3.79 1.22 -20.92
N LEU A 57 3.11 0.65 -21.91
CA LEU A 57 2.95 -0.78 -22.09
C LEU A 57 3.43 -1.14 -23.50
N GLU A 58 4.33 -2.13 -23.58
CA GLU A 58 4.78 -2.71 -24.85
C GLU A 58 4.27 -4.13 -24.94
N LYS A 59 3.66 -4.47 -26.09
CA LYS A 59 3.12 -5.81 -26.34
C LYS A 59 3.73 -6.42 -27.60
N GLU A 60 4.32 -7.61 -27.43
CA GLU A 60 4.87 -8.42 -28.52
C GLU A 60 5.88 -7.66 -29.42
N HIS A 61 6.56 -6.64 -28.86
CA HIS A 61 7.47 -5.75 -29.58
C HIS A 61 6.88 -5.11 -30.85
N ALA A 62 5.55 -5.06 -30.96
CA ALA A 62 4.84 -4.56 -32.13
C ALA A 62 3.98 -3.34 -31.82
N ILE A 63 3.47 -3.23 -30.59
CA ILE A 63 2.53 -2.19 -30.17
C ILE A 63 3.03 -1.58 -28.88
N LYS A 64 3.01 -0.24 -28.84
CA LYS A 64 3.23 0.54 -27.64
C LYS A 64 2.00 1.35 -27.29
N ILE A 65 1.56 1.29 -26.04
CA ILE A 65 0.45 2.05 -25.51
C ILE A 65 1.00 2.96 -24.42
N ASP A 66 0.93 4.27 -24.63
CA ASP A 66 1.21 5.26 -23.61
C ASP A 66 -0.13 5.84 -23.12
N SER A 67 -0.36 5.82 -21.81
CA SER A 67 -1.62 6.29 -21.22
C SER A 67 -1.37 7.20 -20.03
N ASP A 68 -2.05 8.32 -20.00
CA ASP A 68 -2.13 9.21 -18.85
C ASP A 68 -3.48 9.06 -18.17
N VAL A 69 -3.48 8.63 -16.93
CA VAL A 69 -4.66 8.42 -16.12
C VAL A 69 -4.62 9.34 -14.92
N SER A 70 -5.73 10.01 -14.60
CA SER A 70 -5.82 10.84 -13.40
C SER A 70 -7.14 10.65 -12.69
N ILE A 71 -7.10 10.81 -11.37
CA ILE A 71 -8.25 10.80 -10.48
C ILE A 71 -8.00 11.77 -9.32
N SER A 72 -9.05 12.32 -8.75
CA SER A 72 -8.97 13.20 -7.58
C SER A 72 -9.94 12.75 -6.50
N GLY A 73 -9.77 13.27 -5.30
CA GLY A 73 -10.62 12.95 -4.18
C GLY A 73 -10.20 13.67 -2.91
N THR A 74 -10.67 13.17 -1.79
CA THR A 74 -10.32 13.67 -0.45
C THR A 74 -9.52 12.63 0.33
N PHE A 75 -8.76 13.08 1.31
CA PHE A 75 -8.06 12.17 2.21
C PHE A 75 -8.29 12.55 3.67
N GLU A 76 -8.25 11.53 4.52
CA GLU A 76 -8.27 11.68 5.96
C GLU A 76 -7.05 10.98 6.55
N GLN A 77 -6.39 11.66 7.48
CA GLN A 77 -5.28 11.10 8.25
C GLN A 77 -5.67 11.00 9.72
N SER A 78 -5.53 9.81 10.30
CA SER A 78 -5.71 9.58 11.74
C SER A 78 -4.49 8.82 12.28
N GLY A 79 -3.59 9.55 12.93
CA GLY A 79 -2.30 9.00 13.33
C GLY A 79 -1.49 8.53 12.11
N LYS A 80 -1.17 7.24 12.05
CA LYS A 80 -0.49 6.62 10.90
C LYS A 80 -1.45 6.13 9.81
N ALA A 81 -2.76 6.12 10.06
CA ALA A 81 -3.74 5.69 9.07
C ALA A 81 -4.02 6.82 8.08
N LEU A 82 -3.97 6.50 6.79
CA LEU A 82 -4.32 7.38 5.68
C LEU A 82 -5.43 6.72 4.87
N THR A 83 -6.58 7.38 4.79
CA THR A 83 -7.72 6.95 3.99
C THR A 83 -7.89 7.89 2.82
N LEU A 84 -7.91 7.35 1.60
CA LEU A 84 -8.17 8.09 0.39
C LEU A 84 -9.59 7.77 -0.08
N VAL A 85 -10.39 8.80 -0.30
CA VAL A 85 -11.74 8.70 -0.88
C VAL A 85 -11.70 9.35 -2.25
N THR A 86 -11.82 8.54 -3.29
CA THR A 86 -11.74 8.99 -4.68
C THR A 86 -13.10 9.46 -5.19
N ASP A 87 -13.12 10.50 -6.02
CA ASP A 87 -14.29 10.93 -6.75
C ASP A 87 -14.27 10.32 -8.15
N GLU A 88 -15.17 9.36 -8.40
CA GLU A 88 -15.27 8.62 -9.65
C GLU A 88 -15.52 9.52 -10.88
N ASN A 89 -16.18 10.68 -10.68
CA ASN A 89 -16.47 11.63 -11.74
C ASN A 89 -15.22 12.37 -12.24
N THR A 90 -14.13 12.32 -11.49
CA THR A 90 -12.87 12.99 -11.82
C THR A 90 -11.92 12.11 -12.63
N VAL A 91 -12.27 10.85 -12.90
CA VAL A 91 -11.43 9.93 -13.68
C VAL A 91 -11.30 10.42 -15.11
N LYS A 92 -10.07 10.70 -15.51
CA LYS A 92 -9.68 11.05 -16.87
C LYS A 92 -8.65 10.07 -17.38
N VAL A 93 -8.81 9.64 -18.61
CA VAL A 93 -7.87 8.74 -19.31
C VAL A 93 -7.59 9.32 -20.67
N ASN A 94 -6.35 9.31 -21.09
CA ASN A 94 -5.91 9.68 -22.41
C ASN A 94 -4.83 8.72 -22.87
N SER A 95 -5.14 7.86 -23.81
CA SER A 95 -4.23 6.84 -24.34
C SER A 95 -3.82 7.13 -25.76
N ASN A 96 -2.59 6.77 -26.09
CA ASN A 96 -2.04 6.83 -27.43
C ASN A 96 -1.37 5.50 -27.78
N LEU A 97 -1.94 4.80 -28.74
CA LEU A 97 -1.38 3.59 -29.30
C LEU A 97 -0.48 3.93 -30.49
N SER A 98 0.70 3.35 -30.52
CA SER A 98 1.66 3.46 -31.60
C SER A 98 2.18 2.09 -32.03
N PHE A 99 2.57 1.95 -33.27
CA PHE A 99 3.22 0.76 -33.81
C PHE A 99 4.71 0.88 -33.66
N ILE A 100 5.38 -0.20 -33.26
CA ILE A 100 6.83 -0.27 -33.03
C ILE A 100 7.39 -1.52 -33.71
N GLY A 101 8.72 -1.64 -33.80
CA GLY A 101 9.41 -2.79 -34.36
C GLY A 101 8.97 -3.14 -35.77
N GLU A 102 8.91 -4.43 -36.07
CA GLU A 102 8.59 -4.97 -37.40
C GLU A 102 7.24 -4.50 -37.93
N LEU A 103 6.24 -4.30 -37.07
CA LEU A 103 4.93 -3.81 -37.51
C LEU A 103 4.98 -2.38 -38.01
N LYS A 104 5.80 -1.53 -37.37
CA LYS A 104 6.04 -0.17 -37.82
C LYS A 104 6.74 -0.15 -39.19
N GLU A 105 7.78 -0.96 -39.36
CA GLU A 105 8.53 -1.10 -40.61
C GLU A 105 7.62 -1.57 -41.75
N ALA A 106 6.82 -2.63 -41.51
CA ALA A 106 5.85 -3.12 -42.51
C ALA A 106 4.80 -2.08 -42.90
N CYS A 107 4.36 -1.23 -41.94
CA CYS A 107 3.46 -0.11 -42.22
C CYS A 107 4.14 1.00 -43.04
N GLU A 108 5.41 1.27 -42.82
CA GLU A 108 6.17 2.28 -43.57
C GLU A 108 6.42 1.84 -45.03
N GLU A 109 6.66 0.53 -45.24
CA GLU A 109 6.85 -0.05 -46.57
C GLU A 109 5.53 -0.19 -47.38
N ASN A 110 4.37 -0.26 -46.70
CA ASN A 110 3.08 -0.43 -47.33
C ASN A 110 2.10 0.71 -46.99
N PRO A 111 1.95 1.72 -47.88
CA PRO A 111 1.08 2.88 -47.64
C PRO A 111 -0.39 2.53 -47.45
N GLN A 112 -0.89 1.43 -48.08
CA GLN A 112 -2.26 0.99 -47.92
C GLN A 112 -2.49 0.41 -46.53
N LEU A 113 -1.55 -0.40 -46.05
CA LEU A 113 -1.56 -0.93 -44.69
C LEU A 113 -1.47 0.21 -43.67
N MET A 114 -0.56 1.14 -43.85
CA MET A 114 -0.40 2.32 -42.99
C MET A 114 -1.70 3.12 -42.88
N ASN A 115 -2.37 3.42 -43.99
CA ASN A 115 -3.62 4.16 -43.99
C ASN A 115 -4.74 3.40 -43.28
N LYS A 116 -4.85 2.10 -43.50
CA LYS A 116 -5.82 1.24 -42.80
C LYS A 116 -5.54 1.24 -41.29
N MET A 117 -4.31 1.05 -40.88
CA MET A 117 -3.94 1.05 -39.45
C MET A 117 -4.20 2.40 -38.80
N LYS A 118 -3.81 3.51 -39.44
CA LYS A 118 -4.10 4.88 -38.94
C LYS A 118 -5.60 5.15 -38.80
N SER A 119 -6.45 4.65 -39.69
CA SER A 119 -7.89 4.82 -39.60
C SER A 119 -8.52 4.08 -38.41
N MET A 120 -7.87 3.05 -37.90
CA MET A 120 -8.32 2.25 -36.75
C MET A 120 -7.86 2.83 -35.41
N LEU A 121 -6.76 3.59 -35.37
CA LEU A 121 -6.17 4.11 -34.13
C LEU A 121 -7.16 4.87 -33.22
N PRO A 122 -8.02 5.78 -33.72
CA PRO A 122 -8.95 6.51 -32.87
C PRO A 122 -9.92 5.61 -32.12
N GLU A 123 -10.42 4.57 -32.78
CA GLU A 123 -11.31 3.60 -32.16
C GLU A 123 -10.59 2.73 -31.14
N MET A 124 -9.38 2.27 -31.48
CA MET A 124 -8.55 1.47 -30.57
C MET A 124 -8.19 2.28 -29.32
N ASN A 125 -7.79 3.54 -29.46
CA ASN A 125 -7.50 4.40 -28.32
C ASN A 125 -8.75 4.60 -27.44
N ARG A 126 -9.92 4.80 -28.03
CA ARG A 126 -11.18 4.93 -27.30
C ARG A 126 -11.51 3.66 -26.49
N GLN A 127 -11.28 2.48 -27.05
CA GLN A 127 -11.48 1.21 -26.33
C GLN A 127 -10.48 1.04 -25.18
N ILE A 128 -9.22 1.40 -25.39
CA ILE A 128 -8.18 1.38 -24.36
C ILE A 128 -8.56 2.35 -23.22
N ASP A 129 -8.96 3.56 -23.54
CA ASP A 129 -9.41 4.55 -22.55
C ASP A 129 -10.59 4.04 -21.72
N ALA A 130 -11.56 3.36 -22.36
CA ALA A 130 -12.71 2.78 -21.67
C ALA A 130 -12.30 1.68 -20.69
N GLU A 131 -11.35 0.78 -21.07
CA GLU A 131 -10.86 -0.27 -20.19
C GLU A 131 -10.03 0.31 -19.03
N PHE A 132 -9.13 1.25 -19.27
CA PHE A 132 -8.40 1.92 -18.18
C PHE A 132 -9.36 2.68 -17.25
N LYS A 133 -10.38 3.36 -17.79
CA LYS A 133 -11.38 4.03 -16.98
C LYS A 133 -12.13 3.04 -16.09
N LYS A 134 -12.55 1.90 -16.63
CA LYS A 134 -13.20 0.82 -15.86
C LYS A 134 -12.33 0.29 -14.74
N LEU A 135 -11.03 0.06 -15.01
CA LEU A 135 -10.08 -0.36 -13.99
C LEU A 135 -9.91 0.69 -12.89
N MET A 136 -9.84 1.96 -13.25
CA MET A 136 -9.72 3.05 -12.28
C MET A 136 -10.99 3.22 -11.43
N LEU A 137 -12.17 3.05 -12.01
CA LEU A 137 -13.43 3.06 -11.28
C LEU A 137 -13.53 1.88 -10.30
N LEU A 138 -13.06 0.71 -10.71
CA LEU A 138 -12.95 -0.44 -9.81
C LEU A 138 -11.98 -0.17 -8.65
N TYR A 139 -10.81 0.42 -8.94
CA TYR A 139 -9.86 0.84 -7.92
C TYR A 139 -10.47 1.89 -6.96
N ALA A 140 -11.18 2.87 -7.49
CA ALA A 140 -11.86 3.91 -6.74
C ALA A 140 -12.92 3.36 -5.78
N SER A 141 -13.74 2.40 -6.24
CA SER A 141 -14.83 1.82 -5.45
C SER A 141 -14.37 1.07 -4.19
N PHE A 142 -13.14 0.57 -4.18
CA PHE A 142 -12.59 -0.13 -3.01
C PHE A 142 -12.09 0.79 -1.89
N GLY A 143 -12.02 2.12 -2.12
CA GLY A 143 -11.38 3.06 -1.20
C GLY A 143 -9.94 2.61 -0.87
N THR A 144 -9.01 3.50 -0.79
CA THR A 144 -7.62 3.13 -0.47
C THR A 144 -7.34 3.41 1.00
N TYR A 145 -7.27 2.35 1.80
CA TYR A 145 -6.72 2.42 3.14
C TYR A 145 -5.23 2.08 3.07
N THR A 146 -4.39 2.99 3.53
CA THR A 146 -2.96 2.78 3.64
C THR A 146 -2.48 3.19 5.03
N GLN A 147 -1.34 2.66 5.45
CA GLN A 147 -0.66 3.12 6.66
C GLN A 147 0.59 3.90 6.27
N ILE A 148 0.80 5.05 6.91
CA ILE A 148 2.04 5.79 6.81
C ILE A 148 3.06 5.08 7.70
N ALA A 149 4.00 4.36 7.10
CA ALA A 149 5.09 3.72 7.83
C ALA A 149 6.16 4.74 8.23
N LYS A 150 6.48 5.66 7.32
CA LYS A 150 7.48 6.72 7.51
C LYS A 150 7.14 7.90 6.62
N VAL A 151 7.34 9.11 7.12
CA VAL A 151 7.33 10.34 6.32
C VAL A 151 8.44 11.25 6.80
N ASN A 152 9.18 11.82 5.86
CA ASN A 152 10.16 12.89 6.09
C ASN A 152 10.11 13.87 4.92
N GLU A 153 11.06 14.81 4.85
CA GLU A 153 11.09 15.84 3.80
C GLU A 153 11.19 15.27 2.38
N ASN A 154 11.82 14.11 2.21
CA ASN A 154 12.15 13.54 0.91
C ASN A 154 11.43 12.24 0.58
N GLU A 155 10.97 11.50 1.59
CA GLU A 155 10.41 10.15 1.42
C GLU A 155 9.08 10.00 2.16
N LEU A 156 8.17 9.30 1.52
CA LEU A 156 6.90 8.82 2.06
C LEU A 156 6.82 7.32 1.86
N HIS A 157 6.77 6.57 2.95
CA HIS A 157 6.60 5.12 2.90
C HIS A 157 5.17 4.79 3.31
N LEU A 158 4.44 4.16 2.41
CA LEU A 158 3.08 3.67 2.62
C LEU A 158 3.07 2.14 2.70
N ILE A 159 2.20 1.60 3.51
CA ILE A 159 1.89 0.17 3.55
C ILE A 159 0.46 0.01 3.07
N ASN A 160 0.27 -0.66 1.94
CA ASN A 160 -1.06 -0.91 1.40
C ASN A 160 -1.78 -2.04 2.15
N ARG A 161 -3.05 -2.32 1.79
CA ARG A 161 -3.87 -3.37 2.42
C ARG A 161 -3.23 -4.77 2.43
N ASN A 162 -2.38 -5.04 1.44
CA ASN A 162 -1.72 -6.34 1.30
C ASN A 162 -0.38 -6.41 2.06
N GLY A 163 -0.07 -5.39 2.88
CA GLY A 163 1.19 -5.30 3.61
C GLY A 163 2.39 -4.90 2.76
N LYS A 164 2.19 -4.62 1.46
CA LYS A 164 3.27 -4.18 0.58
C LYS A 164 3.68 -2.76 0.92
N LYS A 165 4.97 -2.58 1.17
CA LYS A 165 5.58 -1.25 1.36
C LYS A 165 5.82 -0.61 0.00
N GLU A 166 5.41 0.64 -0.12
CA GLU A 166 5.64 1.48 -1.29
C GLU A 166 6.36 2.74 -0.85
N CYS A 167 7.47 3.07 -1.51
CA CYS A 167 8.26 4.25 -1.23
C CYS A 167 8.03 5.30 -2.31
N TYR A 168 7.62 6.47 -1.89
CA TYR A 168 7.42 7.64 -2.74
C TYR A 168 8.48 8.69 -2.39
N THR A 169 8.96 9.41 -3.40
CA THR A 169 9.96 10.48 -3.25
C THR A 169 9.39 11.83 -3.66
N ARG A 170 9.90 12.91 -3.07
CA ARG A 170 9.54 14.29 -3.46
C ARG A 170 10.08 14.65 -4.84
N LYS A 171 11.27 14.15 -5.15
CA LYS A 171 11.90 14.34 -6.46
C LYS A 171 11.34 13.30 -7.43
N LYS A 172 10.95 13.73 -8.63
CA LYS A 172 10.67 12.82 -9.73
C LYS A 172 12.00 12.17 -10.17
N GLU A 173 12.18 10.91 -9.79
CA GLU A 173 13.34 10.10 -10.18
C GLU A 173 13.21 9.63 -11.63
N THR A 174 14.34 9.37 -12.29
CA THR A 174 14.36 8.56 -13.51
C THR A 174 14.12 7.09 -13.17
N MET A 175 13.80 6.25 -14.17
CA MET A 175 13.64 4.81 -13.96
C MET A 175 14.95 4.18 -13.43
N GLU A 176 16.11 4.60 -13.95
CA GLU A 176 17.42 4.11 -13.51
C GLU A 176 17.72 4.48 -12.04
N GLU A 177 17.43 5.73 -11.64
CA GLU A 177 17.56 6.16 -10.24
C GLU A 177 16.66 5.35 -9.31
N PHE A 178 15.42 5.07 -9.75
CA PHE A 178 14.47 4.24 -9.00
C PHE A 178 14.98 2.79 -8.85
N GLU A 179 15.43 2.17 -9.93
CA GLU A 179 15.98 0.81 -9.89
C GLU A 179 17.20 0.70 -8.99
N LEU A 180 18.13 1.65 -9.10
CA LEU A 180 19.30 1.70 -8.24
C LEU A 180 18.93 1.87 -6.76
N ARG A 181 17.92 2.67 -6.47
CA ARG A 181 17.40 2.85 -5.10
C ARG A 181 16.77 1.56 -4.58
N GLN A 182 15.99 0.86 -5.40
CA GLN A 182 15.38 -0.42 -5.04
C GLN A 182 16.46 -1.48 -4.74
N GLN A 183 17.48 -1.59 -5.59
CA GLN A 183 18.60 -2.51 -5.35
C GLN A 183 19.32 -2.22 -4.03
N LYS A 184 19.67 -0.96 -3.78
CA LYS A 184 20.32 -0.57 -2.50
C LYS A 184 19.46 -0.83 -1.28
N THR A 185 18.12 -0.71 -1.43
CA THR A 185 17.20 -1.01 -0.34
C THR A 185 17.16 -2.52 -0.10
N GLN A 186 17.08 -3.32 -1.16
CA GLN A 186 17.09 -4.78 -1.08
C GLN A 186 18.42 -5.29 -0.49
N GLU A 187 19.56 -4.77 -0.92
CA GLU A 187 20.87 -5.13 -0.37
C GLU A 187 20.97 -4.83 1.14
N LYS A 188 20.40 -3.71 1.59
CA LYS A 188 20.34 -3.37 3.02
C LYS A 188 19.40 -4.31 3.80
N GLU A 189 18.24 -4.64 3.21
CA GLU A 189 17.31 -5.60 3.81
C GLU A 189 17.93 -7.00 3.88
N ASP A 190 18.61 -7.44 2.82
CA ASP A 190 19.30 -8.73 2.77
C ASP A 190 20.49 -8.76 3.74
N ALA A 191 21.21 -7.66 3.92
CA ALA A 191 22.29 -7.54 4.90
C ALA A 191 21.74 -7.58 6.33
N ALA A 192 20.64 -6.84 6.60
CA ALA A 192 19.96 -6.87 7.89
C ALA A 192 19.37 -8.25 8.21
N LEU A 193 18.84 -8.95 7.18
CA LEU A 193 18.39 -10.34 7.31
C LEU A 193 19.53 -11.32 7.62
N LYS A 194 20.76 -11.00 7.21
CA LYS A 194 21.95 -11.82 7.58
C LYS A 194 22.41 -11.59 9.03
N GLU A 195 22.22 -10.37 9.55
CA GLU A 195 22.56 -10.04 10.94
C GLU A 195 21.44 -10.39 11.93
N ASP A 196 20.16 -10.19 11.55
CA ASP A 196 19.00 -10.59 12.35
C ASP A 196 18.15 -11.59 11.54
N LYS A 197 18.52 -12.87 11.63
CA LYS A 197 17.69 -13.95 11.05
C LYS A 197 16.29 -13.90 11.66
N ILE A 198 15.33 -13.32 10.95
CA ILE A 198 13.90 -13.52 11.24
C ILE A 198 13.61 -14.97 10.84
N TYR A 199 13.49 -15.83 11.83
CA TYR A 199 13.15 -17.21 11.57
C TYR A 199 11.68 -17.33 11.20
N HIS A 200 11.39 -17.53 9.90
CA HIS A 200 10.17 -18.21 9.52
C HIS A 200 10.22 -19.57 10.20
N VAL A 201 9.29 -19.81 11.11
CA VAL A 201 9.26 -21.00 11.97
C VAL A 201 9.51 -22.25 11.14
N SER A 202 10.76 -22.73 11.13
CA SER A 202 11.12 -24.02 10.57
C SER A 202 10.69 -25.15 11.53
N VAL A 203 10.59 -26.36 11.01
CA VAL A 203 10.10 -27.56 11.73
C VAL A 203 10.90 -27.85 13.02
N ASP A 204 12.13 -27.30 13.11
CA ASP A 204 13.08 -27.56 14.21
C ASP A 204 13.19 -26.44 15.26
N ALA A 205 12.28 -25.45 15.24
CA ALA A 205 12.29 -24.33 16.17
C ALA A 205 11.09 -24.38 17.13
N ASP A 206 11.31 -24.09 18.41
CA ASP A 206 10.24 -23.81 19.35
C ASP A 206 9.49 -22.55 18.89
N LYS A 207 8.21 -22.68 18.62
CA LYS A 207 7.38 -21.57 18.12
C LYS A 207 7.16 -20.53 19.22
N PRO A 208 7.13 -19.21 18.85
CA PRO A 208 6.69 -18.20 19.80
C PRO A 208 5.26 -18.48 20.25
N ALA A 209 5.01 -18.35 21.55
CA ALA A 209 3.76 -18.70 22.18
C ALA A 209 3.24 -17.56 23.09
N PHE A 210 1.91 -17.42 23.16
CA PHE A 210 1.29 -16.54 24.15
C PHE A 210 1.61 -17.00 25.56
N PRO A 211 1.90 -16.10 26.52
CA PRO A 211 2.09 -16.49 27.92
C PRO A 211 0.87 -17.26 28.39
N VAL A 212 1.04 -18.35 29.12
CA VAL A 212 -0.05 -19.19 29.64
C VAL A 212 -0.75 -20.09 28.59
N GLY A 213 -0.38 -20.02 27.28
CA GLY A 213 -0.85 -20.96 26.25
C GLY A 213 -1.97 -20.44 25.34
N GLU A 214 -2.38 -21.27 24.37
CA GLU A 214 -3.30 -20.87 23.30
C GLU A 214 -4.72 -20.58 23.79
N ASN A 215 -5.21 -21.29 24.82
CA ASN A 215 -6.53 -21.01 25.40
C ASN A 215 -6.58 -19.61 26.03
N ALA A 216 -5.49 -19.19 26.70
CA ALA A 216 -5.39 -17.86 27.27
C ALA A 216 -5.32 -16.77 26.21
N LEU A 217 -4.77 -17.05 25.04
CA LEU A 217 -4.79 -16.15 23.89
C LEU A 217 -6.20 -15.92 23.37
N SER A 218 -6.96 -16.99 23.19
CA SER A 218 -8.38 -16.89 22.77
C SER A 218 -9.22 -16.09 23.76
N ASP A 219 -9.03 -16.36 25.05
CA ASP A 219 -9.70 -15.62 26.13
C ASP A 219 -9.30 -14.14 26.14
N PHE A 220 -8.01 -13.84 25.91
CA PHE A 220 -7.52 -12.48 25.85
C PHE A 220 -8.17 -11.70 24.72
N ILE A 221 -8.20 -12.29 23.52
CA ILE A 221 -8.81 -11.66 22.34
C ILE A 221 -10.31 -11.44 22.61
N SER A 222 -11.05 -12.45 23.05
CA SER A 222 -12.49 -12.36 23.32
C SER A 222 -12.84 -11.27 24.36
N LYS A 223 -12.00 -11.11 25.38
CA LYS A 223 -12.23 -10.10 26.44
C LYS A 223 -11.86 -8.68 26.01
N ASN A 224 -10.91 -8.52 25.09
CA ASN A 224 -10.37 -7.21 24.71
C ASN A 224 -10.84 -6.74 23.34
N LEU A 225 -11.40 -7.60 22.51
CA LEU A 225 -11.96 -7.28 21.20
C LEU A 225 -13.20 -6.38 21.37
N ARG A 226 -13.23 -5.29 20.64
CA ARG A 226 -14.36 -4.36 20.61
C ARG A 226 -14.93 -4.34 19.20
N TYR A 227 -16.15 -4.87 19.06
CA TYR A 227 -16.79 -4.81 17.75
C TYR A 227 -17.04 -3.35 17.36
N PRO A 228 -16.49 -2.86 16.22
CA PRO A 228 -16.69 -1.47 15.81
C PRO A 228 -18.18 -1.19 15.58
N ILE A 229 -18.69 -0.08 16.13
CA ILE A 229 -20.12 0.29 16.07
C ILE A 229 -20.60 0.31 14.63
N PHE A 230 -19.87 0.98 13.74
CA PHE A 230 -20.19 1.04 12.31
C PHE A 230 -20.34 -0.36 11.69
N ALA A 231 -19.40 -1.26 11.97
CA ALA A 231 -19.45 -2.61 11.42
C ALA A 231 -20.66 -3.39 11.97
N LYS A 232 -20.95 -3.24 13.26
CA LYS A 232 -22.10 -3.89 13.91
C LYS A 232 -23.44 -3.43 13.34
N GLU A 233 -23.62 -2.12 13.17
CA GLU A 233 -24.85 -1.52 12.62
C GLU A 233 -25.08 -1.88 11.15
N ASN A 234 -24.02 -2.15 10.41
CA ASN A 234 -24.08 -2.51 8.99
C ASN A 234 -23.95 -4.02 8.73
N GLY A 235 -23.95 -4.87 9.77
CA GLY A 235 -23.86 -6.32 9.63
C GLY A 235 -22.53 -6.80 9.02
N ILE A 236 -21.45 -6.01 9.13
CA ILE A 236 -20.15 -6.31 8.52
C ILE A 236 -19.40 -7.29 9.42
N GLN A 237 -19.21 -8.51 8.95
CA GLN A 237 -18.52 -9.62 9.61
C GLN A 237 -17.31 -10.07 8.80
N GLY A 238 -16.43 -10.88 9.38
CA GLY A 238 -15.34 -11.51 8.67
C GLY A 238 -14.12 -11.79 9.54
N ARG A 239 -13.06 -12.27 8.88
CA ARG A 239 -11.78 -12.56 9.52
C ARG A 239 -10.69 -11.63 8.98
N VAL A 240 -9.89 -11.10 9.88
CA VAL A 240 -8.72 -10.29 9.55
C VAL A 240 -7.47 -11.09 9.85
N GLN A 241 -6.59 -11.27 8.86
CA GLN A 241 -5.29 -11.87 9.10
C GLN A 241 -4.24 -10.78 9.33
N VAL A 242 -3.50 -10.91 10.42
CA VAL A 242 -2.42 -10.02 10.79
C VAL A 242 -1.13 -10.82 10.92
N SER A 243 -0.05 -10.33 10.34
CA SER A 243 1.30 -10.78 10.67
C SER A 243 1.95 -9.81 11.65
N PHE A 244 2.79 -10.31 12.52
CA PHE A 244 3.60 -9.51 13.44
C PHE A 244 4.88 -10.25 13.81
N ILE A 245 5.86 -9.51 14.30
CA ILE A 245 7.13 -10.07 14.73
C ILE A 245 7.11 -10.25 16.26
N VAL A 246 7.55 -11.41 16.72
CA VAL A 246 7.86 -11.68 18.13
C VAL A 246 9.36 -11.56 18.28
N GLU A 247 9.81 -10.56 19.01
CA GLU A 247 11.22 -10.28 19.27
C GLU A 247 11.84 -11.27 20.25
N LYS A 248 13.18 -11.30 20.33
CA LYS A 248 13.92 -12.15 21.25
C LYS A 248 13.57 -11.94 22.73
N ASP A 249 13.08 -10.73 23.08
CA ASP A 249 12.63 -10.36 24.43
C ASP A 249 11.12 -10.58 24.65
N GLY A 250 10.43 -11.14 23.64
CA GLY A 250 9.00 -11.40 23.64
C GLY A 250 8.13 -10.20 23.27
N SER A 251 8.69 -9.03 23.02
CA SER A 251 7.91 -7.86 22.55
C SER A 251 7.37 -8.11 21.15
N LEU A 252 6.23 -7.46 20.82
CA LEU A 252 5.56 -7.62 19.55
C LEU A 252 5.72 -6.35 18.72
N THR A 253 6.18 -6.50 17.49
CA THR A 253 6.48 -5.40 16.56
C THR A 253 5.93 -5.69 15.16
N ASP A 254 5.98 -4.71 14.27
CA ASP A 254 5.70 -4.82 12.82
C ASP A 254 4.36 -5.51 12.48
N PHE A 255 3.27 -5.03 13.09
CA PHE A 255 1.93 -5.51 12.79
C PHE A 255 1.49 -5.09 11.39
N VAL A 256 1.18 -6.07 10.54
CA VAL A 256 0.75 -5.87 9.14
C VAL A 256 -0.52 -6.66 8.86
N ILE A 257 -1.54 -6.00 8.30
CA ILE A 257 -2.73 -6.69 7.78
C ILE A 257 -2.34 -7.45 6.50
N THR A 258 -2.37 -8.77 6.54
CA THR A 258 -2.10 -9.64 5.38
C THR A 258 -3.37 -10.05 4.65
N GLN A 259 -4.51 -10.09 5.35
CA GLN A 259 -5.83 -10.26 4.75
C GLN A 259 -6.83 -9.35 5.47
N SER A 260 -7.39 -8.40 4.75
CA SER A 260 -8.41 -7.47 5.23
C SER A 260 -9.81 -8.07 5.09
N ALA A 261 -10.70 -7.79 6.04
CA ALA A 261 -12.13 -8.01 5.92
C ALA A 261 -12.87 -6.68 5.67
N HIS A 262 -12.61 -5.67 6.50
CA HIS A 262 -13.15 -4.32 6.37
C HIS A 262 -12.27 -3.34 7.17
N PRO A 263 -12.07 -2.08 6.71
CA PRO A 263 -11.17 -1.13 7.38
C PRO A 263 -11.43 -0.91 8.88
N SER A 264 -12.71 -0.91 9.30
CA SER A 264 -13.05 -0.79 10.73
C SER A 264 -12.65 -2.04 11.53
N LEU A 265 -12.81 -3.23 10.97
CA LEU A 265 -12.42 -4.51 11.57
C LEU A 265 -10.89 -4.62 11.62
N ASP A 266 -10.21 -4.22 10.55
CA ASP A 266 -8.75 -4.21 10.43
C ASP A 266 -8.11 -3.36 11.54
N LYS A 267 -8.65 -2.15 11.76
CA LYS A 267 -8.18 -1.24 12.80
C LYS A 267 -8.33 -1.85 14.19
N GLU A 268 -9.44 -2.49 14.46
CA GLU A 268 -9.69 -3.14 15.75
C GLU A 268 -8.80 -4.39 15.92
N ALA A 269 -8.60 -5.19 14.87
CA ALA A 269 -7.70 -6.33 14.89
C ALA A 269 -6.26 -5.90 15.28
N ILE A 270 -5.73 -4.87 14.65
CA ILE A 270 -4.41 -4.32 15.02
C ILE A 270 -4.41 -3.84 16.46
N ARG A 271 -5.44 -3.07 16.88
CA ARG A 271 -5.51 -2.54 18.25
C ARG A 271 -5.49 -3.64 19.31
N VAL A 272 -6.29 -4.70 19.13
CA VAL A 272 -6.35 -5.78 20.12
C VAL A 272 -5.05 -6.57 20.16
N LEU A 273 -4.41 -6.83 19.01
CA LEU A 273 -3.14 -7.55 18.96
C LEU A 273 -1.99 -6.73 19.55
N GLN A 274 -1.97 -5.42 19.32
CA GLN A 274 -0.99 -4.51 19.95
C GLN A 274 -1.13 -4.39 21.47
N SER A 275 -2.30 -4.71 22.02
CA SER A 275 -2.52 -4.68 23.47
C SER A 275 -2.12 -5.99 24.17
N MET A 276 -1.63 -6.99 23.43
CA MET A 276 -1.17 -8.24 24.01
C MET A 276 0.08 -8.04 24.90
N PRO A 277 0.22 -8.84 25.95
CA PRO A 277 1.45 -8.85 26.75
C PRO A 277 2.62 -9.39 25.93
N LYS A 278 3.83 -9.32 26.48
CA LYS A 278 4.99 -9.98 25.90
C LYS A 278 4.76 -11.49 25.76
N TRP A 279 5.14 -12.04 24.62
CA TRP A 279 5.06 -13.46 24.32
C TRP A 279 6.31 -14.20 24.80
N ASN A 280 6.20 -15.51 24.95
CA ASN A 280 7.36 -16.38 25.03
C ASN A 280 8.01 -16.39 23.63
N PRO A 281 9.27 -15.92 23.48
CA PRO A 281 9.91 -15.86 22.17
C PRO A 281 10.22 -17.24 21.62
N GLY A 282 10.32 -17.34 20.31
CA GLY A 282 10.76 -18.57 19.65
C GLY A 282 12.20 -18.93 20.02
N LYS A 283 12.54 -20.23 19.97
CA LYS A 283 13.93 -20.70 20.15
C LYS A 283 14.35 -21.53 18.95
N HIS A 284 15.59 -21.34 18.53
CA HIS A 284 16.28 -22.19 17.57
C HIS A 284 17.61 -22.64 18.14
N HIS A 285 17.83 -23.96 18.21
CA HIS A 285 18.97 -24.54 18.89
C HIS A 285 19.20 -24.01 20.33
N GLY A 286 18.09 -23.80 21.08
CA GLY A 286 18.13 -23.31 22.46
C GLY A 286 18.35 -21.81 22.64
N GLN A 287 18.58 -21.04 21.56
CA GLN A 287 18.74 -19.58 21.60
C GLN A 287 17.45 -18.88 21.21
N PHE A 288 17.12 -17.80 21.90
CA PHE A 288 15.97 -16.95 21.54
C PHE A 288 16.18 -16.29 20.19
N VAL A 289 15.14 -16.36 19.33
CA VAL A 289 15.17 -15.82 17.99
C VAL A 289 13.95 -14.92 17.74
N THR A 290 14.14 -13.94 16.88
CA THR A 290 13.06 -13.13 16.34
C THR A 290 12.24 -13.96 15.35
N ALA A 291 10.93 -14.03 15.51
CA ALA A 291 10.08 -14.90 14.70
C ALA A 291 8.86 -14.19 14.16
N LEU A 292 8.50 -14.43 12.89
CA LEU A 292 7.28 -13.96 12.27
C LEU A 292 6.10 -14.87 12.66
N LYS A 293 5.00 -14.26 13.10
CA LYS A 293 3.76 -14.93 13.44
C LYS A 293 2.60 -14.41 12.60
N TYR A 294 1.70 -15.30 12.20
CA TYR A 294 0.42 -14.97 11.56
C TYR A 294 -0.71 -15.33 12.50
N MET A 295 -1.73 -14.49 12.55
CA MET A 295 -2.92 -14.70 13.37
C MET A 295 -4.18 -14.22 12.68
N TYR A 296 -5.28 -14.96 12.87
CA TYR A 296 -6.62 -14.53 12.48
C TYR A 296 -7.35 -13.93 13.67
N VAL A 297 -8.00 -12.79 13.46
CA VAL A 297 -8.98 -12.21 14.36
C VAL A 297 -10.35 -12.34 13.69
N PHE A 298 -11.27 -13.01 14.36
CA PHE A 298 -12.62 -13.28 13.86
C PHE A 298 -13.59 -12.26 14.42
N PHE A 299 -14.48 -11.77 13.56
CA PHE A 299 -15.55 -10.84 13.89
C PHE A 299 -16.87 -11.46 13.44
N ASP A 300 -17.62 -12.02 14.40
CA ASP A 300 -18.92 -12.64 14.22
C ASP A 300 -19.96 -11.88 15.05
N LEU A 301 -21.21 -11.73 14.53
CA LEU A 301 -22.31 -11.00 15.18
C LEU A 301 -23.28 -11.95 15.85
#